data_2f01792ce2bb445abfcf5a940a3fd174
#
_entry.id   2f01792ce2bb445abfcf5a940a3fd174
#
_cell.length_a   1.000
_cell.length_b   1.000
_cell.length_c   1.000
_cell.angle_alpha   90.00
_cell.angle_beta   90.00
_cell.angle_gamma   90.00
#
_symmetry.space_group_name_H-M   'P 1'
#
loop_
_entity.id
_entity.type
_entity.pdbx_description
1 polymer ?
#
loop_
_entity_poly.entity_id
_entity_poly.type
_entity_poly.pdbx_seq_one_letter_code
_entity_poly.pdbx_strand_id
1 'polypeptide(L)'
;KEELLKRVEELERQLPALPHKRHIPDTTPTPTPKTSRDIDMSEYTLCKVALRVSYIGTHYQGFASQSPNPHPHPSALLMNTVEDHLFRAIYKCRLGKVGGLEWSRAGRTDAGVHGVGQVVCALLRVTSRKDSTSHDVDFGRALNPQLPTDIRVTGWTVVDNTFDARFKCTWRQYKY
;
A
#
# COMPACT_ATOMS: atom_id res chain seq x y z
N LYS A 1 -21.44 -29.82 24.52
CA LYS A 1 -20.92 -28.50 24.98
C LYS A 1 -19.87 -28.68 26.09
N GLU A 2 -20.17 -29.54 27.11
CA GLU A 2 -19.23 -29.84 28.20
C GLU A 2 -17.97 -30.59 27.72
N GLU A 3 -18.10 -31.48 26.75
CA GLU A 3 -16.99 -32.28 26.22
C GLU A 3 -15.99 -31.40 25.44
N LEU A 4 -16.47 -30.38 24.73
CA LEU A 4 -15.63 -29.36 24.07
C LEU A 4 -14.87 -28.52 25.06
N LEU A 5 -15.48 -28.11 26.16
CA LEU A 5 -14.84 -27.36 27.22
C LEU A 5 -13.71 -28.16 27.89
N LYS A 6 -13.96 -29.42 28.23
CA LYS A 6 -12.92 -30.31 28.76
C LYS A 6 -11.74 -30.52 27.78
N ARG A 7 -12.03 -30.57 26.49
CA ARG A 7 -10.97 -30.69 25.47
C ARG A 7 -10.13 -29.43 25.32
N VAL A 8 -10.75 -28.26 25.47
CA VAL A 8 -10.03 -26.96 25.46
C VAL A 8 -9.12 -26.87 26.69
N GLU A 9 -9.63 -27.19 27.88
CA GLU A 9 -8.83 -27.18 29.13
C GLU A 9 -7.64 -28.16 29.06
N GLU A 10 -7.83 -29.33 28.44
CA GLU A 10 -6.75 -30.30 28.26
C GLU A 10 -5.69 -29.81 27.27
N LEU A 11 -6.08 -29.15 26.18
CA LEU A 11 -5.16 -28.56 25.23
C LEU A 11 -4.38 -27.36 25.82
N GLU A 12 -5.04 -26.55 26.65
CA GLU A 12 -4.38 -25.45 27.35
C GLU A 12 -3.33 -25.95 28.35
N ARG A 13 -3.56 -27.09 28.99
CA ARG A 13 -2.62 -27.75 29.91
C ARG A 13 -1.40 -28.29 29.18
N GLN A 14 -1.53 -28.67 27.90
CA GLN A 14 -0.44 -29.22 27.08
C GLN A 14 0.41 -28.13 26.42
N LEU A 15 -0.02 -26.86 26.44
CA LEU A 15 0.78 -25.75 25.94
C LEU A 15 1.94 -25.46 26.94
N PRO A 16 3.21 -25.47 26.48
CA PRO A 16 4.30 -25.07 27.36
C PRO A 16 4.13 -23.61 27.78
N ALA A 17 4.24 -23.34 29.07
CA ALA A 17 4.16 -21.99 29.62
C ALA A 17 5.15 -21.09 28.90
N LEU A 18 4.66 -20.07 28.20
CA LEU A 18 5.49 -19.05 27.60
C LEU A 18 6.38 -18.42 28.69
N PRO A 19 7.69 -18.30 28.48
CA PRO A 19 8.59 -17.74 29.47
C PRO A 19 8.16 -16.33 29.83
N HIS A 20 7.98 -16.09 31.15
CA HIS A 20 7.66 -14.79 31.75
C HIS A 20 8.55 -13.68 31.17
N LYS A 21 7.91 -12.55 30.92
CA LYS A 21 8.45 -11.24 30.54
C LYS A 21 9.92 -11.08 30.91
N ARG A 22 10.78 -11.00 29.92
CA ARG A 22 12.13 -10.50 30.12
C ARG A 22 12.00 -9.06 30.61
N HIS A 23 12.57 -8.80 31.76
CA HIS A 23 12.84 -7.48 32.28
C HIS A 23 13.61 -6.70 31.20
N ILE A 24 12.96 -5.70 30.59
CA ILE A 24 13.60 -4.79 29.66
C ILE A 24 14.33 -3.78 30.56
N PRO A 25 15.68 -3.70 30.53
CA PRO A 25 16.37 -2.64 31.23
C PRO A 25 15.95 -1.30 30.66
N ASP A 26 15.70 -0.33 31.54
CA ASP A 26 15.44 1.07 31.25
C ASP A 26 16.51 1.60 30.28
N THR A 27 16.19 1.63 29.00
CA THR A 27 17.07 2.25 28.02
C THR A 27 16.67 3.71 27.88
N THR A 28 17.61 4.60 28.15
CA THR A 28 17.68 5.99 27.75
C THR A 28 16.87 6.26 26.47
N PRO A 29 16.16 7.39 26.38
CA PRO A 29 15.33 7.71 25.24
C PRO A 29 16.15 7.64 23.95
N THR A 30 15.92 6.61 23.15
CA THR A 30 16.42 6.51 21.78
C THR A 30 15.99 7.78 21.07
N PRO A 31 16.89 8.49 20.37
CA PRO A 31 16.52 9.68 19.64
C PRO A 31 15.36 9.33 18.69
N THR A 32 14.23 9.98 18.88
CA THR A 32 13.07 9.92 17.99
C THR A 32 13.58 10.00 16.55
N PRO A 33 13.22 9.05 15.66
CA PRO A 33 13.61 9.15 14.27
C PRO A 33 13.14 10.52 13.78
N LYS A 34 14.08 11.32 13.26
CA LYS A 34 13.79 12.64 12.71
C LYS A 34 12.62 12.49 11.78
N THR A 35 11.47 13.08 12.14
CA THR A 35 10.29 13.17 11.31
C THR A 35 10.75 13.58 9.92
N SER A 36 10.57 12.72 8.94
CA SER A 36 10.85 13.05 7.55
C SER A 36 10.10 14.34 7.27
N ARG A 37 10.82 15.43 6.99
CA ARG A 37 10.19 16.71 6.67
C ARG A 37 9.20 16.46 5.55
N ASP A 38 7.92 16.67 5.84
CA ASP A 38 6.89 16.59 4.82
C ASP A 38 7.27 17.53 3.69
N ILE A 39 7.32 17.02 2.47
CA ILE A 39 7.55 17.86 1.31
C ILE A 39 6.31 18.71 1.12
N ASP A 40 6.51 20.01 0.96
CA ASP A 40 5.45 20.89 0.50
C ASP A 40 5.11 20.57 -0.96
N MET A 41 3.99 19.87 -1.15
CA MET A 41 3.52 19.46 -2.47
C MET A 41 2.97 20.63 -3.30
N SER A 42 2.72 21.81 -2.69
CA SER A 42 2.25 22.99 -3.42
C SER A 42 3.28 23.53 -4.42
N GLU A 43 4.55 23.20 -4.21
CA GLU A 43 5.65 23.61 -5.08
C GLU A 43 5.88 22.67 -6.28
N TYR A 44 5.06 21.62 -6.43
CA TYR A 44 5.22 20.62 -7.50
C TYR A 44 3.94 20.50 -8.33
N THR A 45 4.09 20.14 -9.58
CA THR A 45 2.95 19.81 -10.43
C THR A 45 2.38 18.45 -10.03
N LEU A 46 1.09 18.44 -9.68
CA LEU A 46 0.33 17.23 -9.38
C LEU A 46 -0.62 16.94 -10.54
N CYS A 47 -0.64 15.70 -10.99
CA CYS A 47 -1.59 15.21 -12.00
C CYS A 47 -2.19 13.89 -11.57
N LYS A 48 -3.37 13.56 -12.10
CA LYS A 48 -3.89 12.20 -12.00
C LYS A 48 -3.06 11.29 -12.90
N VAL A 49 -2.56 10.20 -12.29
CA VAL A 49 -1.72 9.20 -12.95
C VAL A 49 -2.39 7.84 -12.82
N ALA A 50 -2.66 7.21 -13.95
CA ALA A 50 -3.05 5.81 -14.00
C ALA A 50 -1.80 4.94 -13.99
N LEU A 51 -1.74 3.97 -13.07
CA LEU A 51 -0.67 2.98 -12.95
C LEU A 51 -1.23 1.61 -13.31
N ARG A 52 -0.54 0.87 -14.16
CA ARG A 52 -0.80 -0.54 -14.42
C ARG A 52 0.06 -1.38 -13.49
N VAL A 53 -0.58 -2.21 -12.67
CA VAL A 53 0.06 -3.00 -11.62
C VAL A 53 -0.14 -4.49 -11.87
N SER A 54 0.93 -5.26 -11.78
CA SER A 54 0.88 -6.72 -11.79
C SER A 54 1.42 -7.26 -10.47
N TYR A 55 0.84 -8.35 -9.96
CA TYR A 55 1.23 -8.93 -8.68
C TYR A 55 0.93 -10.42 -8.59
N ILE A 56 1.74 -11.13 -7.82
CA ILE A 56 1.52 -12.51 -7.39
C ILE A 56 0.84 -12.44 -6.02
N GLY A 57 -0.46 -12.71 -5.96
CA GLY A 57 -1.30 -12.48 -4.79
C GLY A 57 -1.16 -13.47 -3.64
N THR A 58 -0.40 -14.58 -3.81
CA THR A 58 -0.33 -15.72 -2.87
C THR A 58 -0.11 -15.32 -1.41
N HIS A 59 0.71 -14.29 -1.17
CA HIS A 59 1.08 -13.86 0.18
C HIS A 59 0.31 -12.63 0.68
N TYR A 60 -0.67 -12.14 -0.09
CA TYR A 60 -1.42 -10.93 0.24
C TYR A 60 -2.85 -11.24 0.68
N GLN A 61 -3.33 -10.43 1.60
CA GLN A 61 -4.72 -10.48 2.11
C GLN A 61 -5.71 -9.78 1.16
N GLY A 62 -5.45 -9.90 -0.14
CA GLY A 62 -6.19 -9.28 -1.21
C GLY A 62 -5.52 -8.00 -1.74
N PHE A 63 -6.17 -7.39 -2.72
CA PHE A 63 -5.68 -6.18 -3.35
C PHE A 63 -5.93 -4.94 -2.48
N ALA A 64 -7.18 -4.73 -2.05
CA ALA A 64 -7.63 -3.50 -1.43
C ALA A 64 -7.16 -3.36 0.02
N SER A 65 -6.64 -2.18 0.38
CA SER A 65 -6.36 -1.82 1.76
C SER A 65 -7.63 -1.91 2.61
N GLN A 66 -7.50 -2.46 3.80
CA GLN A 66 -8.58 -2.60 4.78
C GLN A 66 -8.47 -1.53 5.88
N SER A 67 -7.62 -0.54 5.69
CA SER A 67 -7.53 0.58 6.62
C SER A 67 -8.86 1.34 6.67
N PRO A 68 -9.34 1.72 7.87
CA PRO A 68 -10.56 2.53 8.00
C PRO A 68 -10.38 3.94 7.43
N ASN A 69 -9.15 4.39 7.27
CA ASN A 69 -8.82 5.67 6.66
C ASN A 69 -8.58 5.49 5.16
N PRO A 70 -9.29 6.18 4.27
CA PRO A 70 -8.86 6.25 2.88
C PRO A 70 -7.49 6.96 2.83
N HIS A 71 -6.51 6.29 2.24
CA HIS A 71 -5.13 6.81 2.12
C HIS A 71 -4.42 7.00 3.48
N PRO A 72 -4.30 5.94 4.28
CA PRO A 72 -3.74 6.04 5.62
C PRO A 72 -2.25 6.44 5.57
N HIS A 73 -1.80 7.07 6.65
CA HIS A 73 -0.37 7.28 6.86
C HIS A 73 0.36 5.92 6.84
N PRO A 74 1.59 5.81 6.30
CA PRO A 74 2.33 4.54 6.20
C PRO A 74 2.42 3.74 7.49
N SER A 75 2.45 4.41 8.65
CA SER A 75 2.48 3.78 9.98
C SER A 75 1.14 3.13 10.39
N ALA A 76 0.02 3.50 9.75
CA ALA A 76 -1.30 2.96 10.01
C ALA A 76 -1.68 1.79 9.09
N LEU A 77 -0.80 1.41 8.16
CA LEU A 77 -0.98 0.28 7.25
C LEU A 77 -0.65 -1.02 7.98
N LEU A 78 -1.64 -1.62 8.59
CA LEU A 78 -1.49 -2.80 9.46
C LEU A 78 -1.60 -4.13 8.70
N MET A 79 -2.21 -4.11 7.51
CA MET A 79 -2.50 -5.31 6.75
C MET A 79 -1.48 -5.53 5.62
N ASN A 80 -1.35 -6.77 5.18
CA ASN A 80 -0.48 -7.14 4.08
C ASN A 80 -1.29 -7.22 2.77
N THR A 81 -1.76 -6.07 2.28
CA THR A 81 -2.48 -5.95 1.00
C THR A 81 -1.60 -5.32 -0.07
N VAL A 82 -1.92 -5.57 -1.34
CA VAL A 82 -1.16 -4.98 -2.46
C VAL A 82 -1.22 -3.45 -2.44
N GLU A 83 -2.40 -2.86 -2.12
CA GLU A 83 -2.54 -1.41 -2.00
C GLU A 83 -1.70 -0.82 -0.86
N ASP A 84 -1.58 -1.51 0.28
CA ASP A 84 -0.75 -1.03 1.38
C ASP A 84 0.72 -0.90 0.96
N HIS A 85 1.22 -1.84 0.15
CA HIS A 85 2.57 -1.74 -0.41
C HIS A 85 2.70 -0.60 -1.41
N LEU A 86 1.69 -0.37 -2.26
CA LEU A 86 1.67 0.77 -3.19
C LEU A 86 1.67 2.10 -2.43
N PHE A 87 0.84 2.25 -1.40
CA PHE A 87 0.79 3.46 -0.57
C PHE A 87 2.13 3.72 0.11
N ARG A 88 2.74 2.70 0.74
CA ARG A 88 4.07 2.82 1.35
C ARG A 88 5.12 3.28 0.34
N ALA A 89 5.13 2.70 -0.86
CA ALA A 89 6.06 3.06 -1.93
C ALA A 89 5.84 4.51 -2.40
N ILE A 90 4.60 4.92 -2.65
CA ILE A 90 4.24 6.28 -3.07
C ILE A 90 4.71 7.31 -2.03
N TYR A 91 4.43 7.08 -0.74
CA TYR A 91 4.83 8.00 0.32
C TYR A 91 6.34 8.00 0.55
N LYS A 92 7.00 6.84 0.50
CA LYS A 92 8.45 6.73 0.63
C LYS A 92 9.18 7.47 -0.50
N CYS A 93 8.65 7.41 -1.71
CA CYS A 93 9.15 8.17 -2.87
C CYS A 93 8.70 9.64 -2.86
N ARG A 94 7.89 10.05 -1.88
CA ARG A 94 7.35 11.42 -1.79
C ARG A 94 6.61 11.84 -3.07
N LEU A 95 5.84 10.93 -3.66
CA LEU A 95 5.10 11.16 -4.89
C LEU A 95 3.65 11.59 -4.64
N GLY A 96 3.14 11.43 -3.42
CA GLY A 96 1.78 11.78 -3.06
C GLY A 96 1.68 12.32 -1.63
N LYS A 97 0.65 13.15 -1.39
CA LYS A 97 0.33 13.67 -0.06
C LYS A 97 -0.54 12.68 0.70
N VAL A 98 -0.24 12.46 1.97
CA VAL A 98 -1.09 11.69 2.87
C VAL A 98 -2.47 12.33 2.94
N GLY A 99 -3.53 11.54 2.76
CA GLY A 99 -4.92 12.03 2.73
C GLY A 99 -5.34 12.74 1.43
N GLY A 100 -4.43 12.92 0.45
CA GLY A 100 -4.70 13.66 -0.78
C GLY A 100 -4.42 12.88 -2.07
N LEU A 101 -4.40 11.53 -2.04
CA LEU A 101 -4.09 10.74 -3.23
C LEU A 101 -5.24 10.65 -4.25
N GLU A 102 -6.47 10.98 -3.87
CA GLU A 102 -7.65 10.80 -4.74
C GLU A 102 -7.68 9.43 -5.43
N TRP A 103 -7.45 8.40 -4.64
CA TRP A 103 -7.21 7.04 -5.12
C TRP A 103 -8.46 6.38 -5.70
N SER A 104 -8.31 5.75 -6.85
CA SER A 104 -9.32 4.83 -7.40
C SER A 104 -8.66 3.57 -7.96
N ARG A 105 -9.43 2.48 -8.06
CA ARG A 105 -8.99 1.17 -8.57
C ARG A 105 -10.02 0.57 -9.51
N ALA A 106 -9.56 -0.11 -10.57
CA ALA A 106 -10.46 -0.73 -11.54
C ALA A 106 -11.27 -1.89 -10.93
N GLY A 107 -10.69 -2.63 -9.98
CA GLY A 107 -11.36 -3.73 -9.31
C GLY A 107 -10.65 -4.14 -8.03
N ARG A 108 -11.24 -5.11 -7.32
CA ARG A 108 -10.66 -5.77 -6.15
C ARG A 108 -10.43 -7.23 -6.48
N THR A 109 -9.36 -7.81 -5.97
CA THR A 109 -9.15 -9.25 -5.93
C THR A 109 -9.10 -9.70 -4.48
N ASP A 110 -9.59 -10.89 -4.21
CA ASP A 110 -9.58 -11.49 -2.88
C ASP A 110 -8.17 -11.99 -2.50
N ALA A 111 -8.02 -12.47 -1.27
CA ALA A 111 -6.77 -13.02 -0.75
C ALA A 111 -6.25 -14.15 -1.66
N GLY A 112 -4.95 -14.15 -1.95
CA GLY A 112 -4.30 -15.15 -2.77
C GLY A 112 -4.43 -14.97 -4.29
N VAL A 113 -5.36 -14.13 -4.77
CA VAL A 113 -5.62 -13.95 -6.20
C VAL A 113 -4.53 -13.08 -6.84
N HIS A 114 -4.00 -13.54 -7.99
CA HIS A 114 -3.02 -12.83 -8.80
C HIS A 114 -3.68 -11.76 -9.66
N GLY A 115 -2.92 -10.75 -10.04
CA GLY A 115 -3.38 -9.71 -10.98
C GLY A 115 -2.33 -9.42 -12.06
N VAL A 116 -2.79 -9.36 -13.31
CA VAL A 116 -1.96 -8.96 -14.45
C VAL A 116 -2.60 -7.73 -15.09
N GLY A 117 -2.01 -6.55 -14.83
CA GLY A 117 -2.52 -5.31 -15.41
C GLY A 117 -3.72 -4.69 -14.68
N GLN A 118 -3.81 -4.86 -13.37
CA GLN A 118 -4.73 -4.09 -12.53
C GLN A 118 -4.44 -2.59 -12.68
N VAL A 119 -5.48 -1.78 -12.86
CA VAL A 119 -5.32 -0.33 -13.00
C VAL A 119 -5.75 0.38 -11.72
N VAL A 120 -4.89 1.25 -11.24
CA VAL A 120 -5.17 2.21 -10.16
C VAL A 120 -4.93 3.62 -10.66
N CYS A 121 -5.58 4.60 -10.08
CA CYS A 121 -5.33 6.01 -10.36
C CYS A 121 -5.14 6.78 -9.07
N ALA A 122 -4.20 7.72 -9.08
CA ALA A 122 -3.91 8.59 -7.94
C ALA A 122 -3.47 9.98 -8.40
N LEU A 123 -3.68 10.97 -7.54
CA LEU A 123 -3.11 12.30 -7.68
C LEU A 123 -1.66 12.27 -7.20
N LEU A 124 -0.71 12.35 -8.14
CA LEU A 124 0.71 12.19 -7.87
C LEU A 124 1.53 13.35 -8.42
N ARG A 125 2.68 13.59 -7.80
CA ARG A 125 3.68 14.52 -8.27
C ARG A 125 4.31 13.97 -9.55
N VAL A 126 4.24 14.74 -10.62
CA VAL A 126 4.75 14.35 -11.95
C VAL A 126 6.06 15.05 -12.32
N THR A 127 6.52 16.01 -11.50
CA THR A 127 7.78 16.74 -11.71
C THR A 127 8.81 16.32 -10.66
N SER A 128 10.08 16.19 -11.05
CA SER A 128 11.19 15.91 -10.12
C SER A 128 11.69 17.16 -9.41
N ARG A 129 11.53 18.32 -10.03
CA ARG A 129 11.96 19.63 -9.51
C ARG A 129 10.74 20.48 -9.18
N LYS A 130 10.93 21.39 -8.22
CA LYS A 130 9.99 22.47 -7.92
C LYS A 130 9.87 23.39 -9.14
N ASP A 131 8.70 23.99 -9.31
CA ASP A 131 8.39 24.95 -10.37
C ASP A 131 8.65 24.44 -11.81
N SER A 132 8.78 23.12 -11.98
CA SER A 132 8.90 22.51 -13.30
C SER A 132 7.53 22.19 -13.88
N THR A 133 7.37 22.42 -15.17
CA THR A 133 6.18 22.03 -15.95
C THR A 133 6.37 20.71 -16.70
N SER A 134 7.60 20.15 -16.71
CA SER A 134 7.88 18.89 -17.40
C SER A 134 7.47 17.69 -16.55
N HIS A 135 6.73 16.76 -17.14
CA HIS A 135 6.37 15.49 -16.51
C HIS A 135 7.54 14.51 -16.65
N ASP A 136 8.52 14.59 -15.75
CA ASP A 136 9.79 13.87 -15.83
C ASP A 136 9.92 12.72 -14.81
N VAL A 137 8.89 12.45 -14.02
CA VAL A 137 8.88 11.33 -13.08
C VAL A 137 8.54 10.03 -13.81
N ASP A 138 9.48 9.09 -13.83
CA ASP A 138 9.23 7.71 -14.23
C ASP A 138 8.75 6.91 -13.01
N PHE A 139 7.44 6.64 -12.95
CA PHE A 139 6.82 5.94 -11.83
C PHE A 139 7.27 4.47 -11.72
N GLY A 140 7.60 3.80 -12.82
CA GLY A 140 8.14 2.45 -12.80
C GLY A 140 9.51 2.41 -12.10
N ARG A 141 10.40 3.32 -12.47
CA ARG A 141 11.74 3.45 -11.87
C ARG A 141 11.68 3.93 -10.43
N ALA A 142 10.75 4.80 -10.09
CA ALA A 142 10.61 5.32 -8.74
C ALA A 142 10.00 4.29 -7.77
N LEU A 143 8.91 3.62 -8.15
CA LEU A 143 8.13 2.78 -7.25
C LEU A 143 8.66 1.35 -7.16
N ASN A 144 9.09 0.73 -8.27
CA ASN A 144 9.48 -0.68 -8.28
C ASN A 144 10.60 -1.05 -7.31
N PRO A 145 11.64 -0.22 -7.06
CA PRO A 145 12.64 -0.49 -6.05
C PRO A 145 12.12 -0.48 -4.60
N GLN A 146 10.95 0.13 -4.37
CA GLN A 146 10.30 0.21 -3.05
C GLN A 146 9.23 -0.84 -2.83
N LEU A 147 8.87 -1.57 -3.90
CA LEU A 147 7.86 -2.63 -3.88
C LEU A 147 8.53 -4.01 -3.67
N PRO A 148 7.84 -4.95 -3.00
CA PRO A 148 8.23 -6.36 -2.98
C PRO A 148 8.41 -6.92 -4.40
N THR A 149 9.20 -7.97 -4.55
CA THR A 149 9.53 -8.54 -5.88
C THR A 149 8.33 -9.06 -6.65
N ASP A 150 7.27 -9.38 -5.98
CA ASP A 150 6.01 -9.91 -6.50
C ASP A 150 4.93 -8.85 -6.79
N ILE A 151 5.24 -7.56 -6.60
CA ILE A 151 4.39 -6.43 -7.03
C ILE A 151 5.21 -5.53 -7.97
N ARG A 152 4.67 -5.22 -9.15
CA ARG A 152 5.34 -4.36 -10.14
C ARG A 152 4.37 -3.38 -10.79
N VAL A 153 4.81 -2.13 -10.86
CA VAL A 153 4.25 -1.14 -11.79
C VAL A 153 4.83 -1.43 -13.17
N THR A 154 3.98 -1.84 -14.10
CA THR A 154 4.37 -2.27 -15.46
C THR A 154 4.09 -1.23 -16.53
N GLY A 155 3.45 -0.13 -16.17
CA GLY A 155 3.19 1.01 -17.05
C GLY A 155 2.46 2.11 -16.31
N TRP A 156 2.51 3.30 -16.87
CA TRP A 156 1.82 4.47 -16.32
C TRP A 156 1.51 5.50 -17.40
N THR A 157 0.55 6.37 -17.13
CA THR A 157 0.24 7.51 -17.97
C THR A 157 -0.47 8.59 -17.15
N VAL A 158 -0.26 9.84 -17.51
CA VAL A 158 -1.06 10.95 -17.00
C VAL A 158 -2.44 10.88 -17.65
N VAL A 159 -3.48 11.08 -16.86
CA VAL A 159 -4.88 11.01 -17.29
C VAL A 159 -5.61 12.30 -16.93
N ASP A 160 -6.80 12.48 -17.50
CA ASP A 160 -7.69 13.59 -17.19
C ASP A 160 -8.07 13.62 -15.70
N ASN A 161 -8.30 14.80 -15.14
CA ASN A 161 -8.66 14.99 -13.73
C ASN A 161 -10.00 14.32 -13.35
N THR A 162 -10.87 14.04 -14.31
CA THR A 162 -12.14 13.33 -14.13
C THR A 162 -11.98 11.81 -14.19
N PHE A 163 -10.79 11.31 -14.51
CA PHE A 163 -10.56 9.87 -14.62
C PHE A 163 -10.73 9.17 -13.28
N ASP A 164 -11.50 8.10 -13.31
CA ASP A 164 -11.67 7.16 -12.20
C ASP A 164 -11.49 5.74 -12.71
N ALA A 165 -10.53 5.00 -12.17
CA ALA A 165 -10.19 3.67 -12.64
C ALA A 165 -11.35 2.67 -12.50
N ARG A 166 -12.25 2.86 -11.52
CA ARG A 166 -13.41 1.99 -11.31
C ARG A 166 -14.44 2.15 -12.40
N PHE A 167 -14.78 3.41 -12.75
CA PHE A 167 -15.87 3.71 -13.68
C PHE A 167 -15.42 3.73 -15.13
N LYS A 168 -14.12 3.92 -15.41
CA LYS A 168 -13.55 3.88 -16.75
C LYS A 168 -13.08 2.48 -17.18
N CYS A 169 -13.15 1.48 -16.29
CA CYS A 169 -12.83 0.11 -16.61
C CYS A 169 -13.91 -0.49 -17.54
N THR A 170 -13.52 -0.83 -18.77
CA THR A 170 -14.44 -1.34 -19.81
C THR A 170 -14.61 -2.86 -19.77
N TRP A 171 -13.57 -3.61 -19.33
CA TRP A 171 -13.66 -5.08 -19.22
C TRP A 171 -12.66 -5.62 -18.19
N ARG A 172 -12.93 -6.83 -17.72
CA ARG A 172 -12.05 -7.61 -16.84
C ARG A 172 -12.05 -9.06 -17.31
N GLN A 173 -10.90 -9.70 -17.30
CA GLN A 173 -10.76 -11.12 -17.63
C GLN A 173 -10.33 -11.89 -16.39
N TYR A 174 -11.00 -13.01 -16.13
CA TYR A 174 -10.65 -13.93 -15.05
C TYR A 174 -10.28 -15.29 -15.65
N LYS A 175 -9.28 -15.93 -15.05
CA LYS A 175 -8.89 -17.31 -15.34
C LYS A 175 -8.87 -18.07 -14.01
N TYR A 176 -9.52 -19.22 -14.01
CA TYR A 176 -9.57 -20.15 -12.88
C TYR A 176 -8.72 -21.36 -13.17
#